data_fce19a52b68072157ef56ba741fcffa1
#
_entry.id   fce19a52b68072157ef56ba741fcffa1
#
_cell.length_a   1.000
_cell.length_b   1.000
_cell.length_c   1.000
_cell.angle_alpha   90.00
_cell.angle_beta   90.00
_cell.angle_gamma   90.00
#
_symmetry.space_group_name_H-M   'P 1'
#
loop_
_entity.id
_entity.type
_entity.pdbx_description
1 polymer ?
#
loop_
_entity_poly.entity_id
_entity_poly.type
_entity_poly.pdbx_seq_one_letter_code
_entity_poly.pdbx_strand_id
1 'polypeptide(L)' 'SSSATIGAYVVAETAKQIESALKQQQYTYLSNLVEILCIEYQYLTAELATMVFE' A
#
# COMPACT_ATOMS: atom_id res chain seq x y z
N SER A 1 15.26 11.63 0.44
CA SER A 1 14.33 10.53 0.53
C SER A 1 14.09 9.94 -0.85
N SER A 2 13.98 8.63 -0.94
CA SER A 2 13.78 7.93 -2.19
C SER A 2 12.29 7.67 -2.42
N SER A 3 11.93 7.38 -3.67
CA SER A 3 10.56 6.97 -4.02
C SER A 3 10.13 5.74 -3.23
N ALA A 4 11.07 4.83 -2.94
CA ALA A 4 10.80 3.64 -2.17
C ALA A 4 10.36 3.98 -0.73
N THR A 5 10.98 4.99 -0.11
CA THR A 5 10.60 5.43 1.23
C THR A 5 9.18 6.00 1.23
N ILE A 6 8.87 6.82 0.23
CA ILE A 6 7.52 7.40 0.09
C ILE A 6 6.50 6.30 -0.17
N GLY A 7 6.83 5.34 -1.03
CA GLY A 7 5.95 4.21 -1.32
C GLY A 7 5.64 3.37 -0.09
N ALA A 8 6.66 3.12 0.75
CA ALA A 8 6.47 2.38 1.99
C ALA A 8 5.55 3.13 2.95
N TYR A 9 5.67 4.46 3.01
CA TYR A 9 4.79 5.28 3.84
C TYR A 9 3.34 5.19 3.36
N VAL A 10 3.12 5.26 2.05
CA VAL A 10 1.78 5.18 1.47
C VAL A 10 1.15 3.81 1.77
N VAL A 11 1.92 2.73 1.64
CA VAL A 11 1.44 1.38 1.96
C VAL A 11 1.04 1.29 3.43
N ALA A 12 1.84 1.85 4.33
CA ALA A 12 1.53 1.85 5.76
C ALA A 12 0.23 2.61 6.05
N GLU A 13 0.02 3.74 5.39
CA GLU A 13 -1.21 4.51 5.56
C GLU A 13 -2.43 3.74 5.09
N THR A 14 -2.33 3.09 3.93
CA THR A 14 -3.43 2.29 3.39
C THR A 14 -3.76 1.14 4.35
N ALA A 15 -2.74 0.50 4.93
CA ALA A 15 -2.94 -0.57 5.90
C ALA A 15 -3.71 -0.08 7.13
N LYS A 16 -3.41 1.12 7.60
CA LYS A 16 -4.15 1.71 8.72
C LYS A 16 -5.61 1.93 8.37
N GLN A 17 -5.89 2.38 7.15
CA GLN A 17 -7.26 2.57 6.70
C GLN A 17 -8.01 1.25 6.63
N ILE A 18 -7.33 0.18 6.22
CA ILE A 18 -7.93 -1.16 6.21
C ILE A 18 -8.31 -1.58 7.62
N GLU A 19 -7.43 -1.41 8.59
CA GLU A 19 -7.73 -1.70 9.99
C GLU A 19 -8.95 -0.94 10.48
N SER A 20 -9.01 0.35 10.18
CA SER A 20 -10.13 1.20 10.58
C SER A 20 -11.44 0.72 9.95
N ALA A 21 -11.41 0.38 8.66
CA ALA A 21 -12.59 -0.12 7.96
C ALA A 21 -13.08 -1.44 8.57
N LEU A 22 -12.16 -2.33 8.96
CA LEU A 22 -12.51 -3.58 9.65
C LEU A 22 -13.22 -3.32 10.96
N LYS A 23 -12.71 -2.39 11.76
CA LYS A 23 -13.30 -2.06 13.05
C LYS A 23 -14.70 -1.46 12.89
N GLN A 24 -14.93 -0.73 11.81
CA GLN A 24 -16.21 -0.09 11.55
C GLN A 24 -17.14 -0.97 10.71
N GLN A 25 -16.70 -2.18 10.36
CA GLN A 25 -17.45 -3.14 9.55
C GLN A 25 -17.88 -2.58 8.19
N GLN A 26 -17.00 -1.76 7.60
CA GLN A 26 -17.24 -1.17 6.28
C GLN A 26 -16.63 -2.05 5.19
N TYR A 27 -17.26 -3.19 4.92
CA TYR A 27 -16.65 -4.23 4.08
C TYR A 27 -16.55 -3.84 2.61
N THR A 28 -17.49 -3.04 2.10
CA THR A 28 -17.40 -2.57 0.71
C THR A 28 -16.19 -1.68 0.51
N TYR A 29 -15.98 -0.77 1.45
CA TYR A 29 -14.83 0.13 1.43
C TYR A 29 -13.53 -0.66 1.62
N LEU A 30 -13.58 -1.68 2.46
CA LEU A 30 -12.43 -2.56 2.70
C LEU A 30 -11.95 -3.23 1.41
N SER A 31 -12.88 -3.72 0.59
CA SER A 31 -12.53 -4.35 -0.68
C SER A 31 -11.74 -3.39 -1.58
N ASN A 32 -12.20 -2.13 -1.66
CA ASN A 32 -11.50 -1.11 -2.44
C ASN A 32 -10.11 -0.82 -1.88
N LEU A 33 -9.98 -0.75 -0.56
CA LEU A 33 -8.69 -0.49 0.09
C LEU A 33 -7.69 -1.61 -0.17
N VAL A 34 -8.14 -2.85 -0.13
CA VAL A 34 -7.28 -4.00 -0.43
C VAL A 34 -6.77 -3.95 -1.86
N GLU A 35 -7.64 -3.58 -2.81
CA GLU A 35 -7.24 -3.42 -4.20
C GLU A 35 -6.18 -2.34 -4.35
N ILE A 36 -6.37 -1.20 -3.70
CA ILE A 36 -5.40 -0.12 -3.72
C ILE A 36 -4.08 -0.56 -3.12
N LEU A 37 -4.12 -1.28 -2.00
CA LEU A 37 -2.93 -1.78 -1.35
C LEU A 37 -2.13 -2.72 -2.27
N CYS A 38 -2.81 -3.59 -2.99
CA CYS A 38 -2.16 -4.49 -3.93
C CYS A 38 -1.44 -3.71 -5.03
N ILE A 39 -2.07 -2.69 -5.57
CA ILE A 39 -1.47 -1.86 -6.62
C ILE A 39 -0.24 -1.13 -6.07
N GLU A 40 -0.36 -0.53 -4.89
CA GLU A 40 0.74 0.18 -4.24
C GLU A 40 1.92 -0.74 -3.97
N TYR A 41 1.64 -1.95 -3.51
CA TYR A 41 2.66 -2.93 -3.22
C TYR A 41 3.40 -3.35 -4.48
N GLN A 42 2.69 -3.53 -5.58
CA GLN A 42 3.31 -3.86 -6.86
C GLN A 42 4.25 -2.76 -7.33
N TYR A 43 3.85 -1.51 -7.20
CA TYR A 43 4.70 -0.37 -7.56
C TYR A 43 5.96 -0.33 -6.70
N LEU A 44 5.81 -0.51 -5.40
CA LEU A 44 6.93 -0.49 -4.48
C LEU A 44 7.92 -1.61 -4.80
N THR A 45 7.43 -2.81 -5.06
CA THR A 45 8.25 -3.96 -5.40
C THR A 45 9.02 -3.72 -6.69
N ALA A 46 8.36 -3.16 -7.71
CA ALA A 46 9.01 -2.85 -8.98
C ALA A 46 10.12 -1.83 -8.80
N GLU A 47 9.90 -0.79 -7.99
CA GLU A 47 10.92 0.22 -7.72
C GLU A 47 12.12 -0.36 -7.00
N LEU A 48 11.88 -1.21 -6.00
CA LEU A 48 12.96 -1.86 -5.27
C LEU A 48 13.78 -2.76 -6.19
N ALA A 49 13.13 -3.49 -7.08
CA ALA A 49 13.83 -4.33 -8.05
C ALA A 49 14.72 -3.49 -8.97
N THR A 50 14.23 -2.35 -9.44
CA THR A 50 15.01 -1.44 -10.26
C THR A 50 16.23 -0.94 -9.51
N MET A 51 16.08 -0.57 -8.25
CA MET A 51 17.19 -0.10 -7.43
C MET A 51 18.25 -1.16 -7.21
N VAL A 52 17.85 -2.40 -7.05
CA VAL A 52 18.78 -3.51 -6.80
C VAL A 52 19.60 -3.82 -8.05
N PHE A 53 19.00 -3.73 -9.22
CA PHE A 53 19.68 -4.10 -10.47
C PHE A 53 20.41 -2.96 -11.15
N GLU A 54 20.28 -1.76 -10.66
CA GLU A 54 21.05 -0.62 -11.13
C GLU A 54 22.33 -0.45 -10.34
#